data_3ec84ad0370d2f298622f20c2cb6fa46
#
_entry.id   3ec84ad0370d2f298622f20c2cb6fa46
#
_cell.length_a   1.000
_cell.length_b   1.000
_cell.length_c   1.000
_cell.angle_alpha   90.00
_cell.angle_beta   90.00
_cell.angle_gamma   90.00
#
_symmetry.space_group_name_H-M   'P 1'
#
loop_
_entity.id
_entity.type
_entity.pdbx_description
1 polymer ?
#
loop_
_entity_poly.entity_id
_entity_poly.type
_entity_poly.pdbx_seq_one_letter_code
_entity_poly.pdbx_strand_id
1 'polypeptide(L)'
;MTEELLKPSSPLTAMLIERCQASRASLTGLRSPTAEPVFERLALIYPSSIEVENYGRRRPLAAFNPGALLRDGKLLIYPRLVFDYYWYVSSVGLFSIGIEEALEGDVPERIPTKIILYPTGTGDLRGCEDPRVQELGGTTYILYTAVAPGERGAEARQAVAVAENGSARKIGFFKLRHGERDYKTFWKDSAVIPFNLPRIILLTRPSIPLEGGGYLEVCWRGEASMSDLSVDSGSMEPILLNEPFEVKVGWSTNALKVSSNEYLVGWHGVGRDLIYRNGLALAGACGELIGVTNYLLEPRGTVEEFYGDRPGVVFGCGLVKHGEQLLWVGGVSDYAIGIWSAELDKVFEKIRYVRG
;
A
#
# COMPACT_ATOMS: atom_id res chain seq x y z
N MET A 1 0.27 23.82 15.45
CA MET A 1 0.37 22.89 16.62
C MET A 1 1.55 21.96 16.37
N THR A 2 2.39 21.73 17.39
CA THR A 2 3.52 20.79 17.31
C THR A 2 3.01 19.37 17.49
N GLU A 3 3.37 18.46 16.55
CA GLU A 3 3.05 17.03 16.67
C GLU A 3 3.86 16.40 17.80
N GLU A 4 3.20 15.67 18.70
CA GLU A 4 3.83 14.88 19.75
C GLU A 4 4.13 13.45 19.26
N LEU A 5 5.23 12.86 19.69
CA LEU A 5 5.47 11.44 19.43
C LEU A 5 4.51 10.59 20.26
N LEU A 6 3.79 9.67 19.63
CA LEU A 6 2.93 8.74 20.35
C LEU A 6 3.76 7.82 21.25
N LYS A 7 3.45 7.80 22.54
CA LYS A 7 4.18 7.03 23.56
C LYS A 7 3.35 5.85 24.08
N PRO A 8 4.01 4.76 24.53
CA PRO A 8 3.29 3.61 25.11
C PRO A 8 2.34 3.99 26.25
N SER A 9 2.75 4.94 27.09
CA SER A 9 1.98 5.41 28.27
C SER A 9 0.90 6.44 27.94
N SER A 10 0.65 6.75 26.65
CA SER A 10 -0.36 7.75 26.31
C SER A 10 -1.77 7.17 26.42
N PRO A 11 -2.78 7.98 26.87
CA PRO A 11 -4.18 7.55 26.88
C PRO A 11 -4.68 7.10 25.50
N LEU A 12 -4.19 7.74 24.43
CA LEU A 12 -4.51 7.36 23.07
C LEU A 12 -4.01 5.95 22.75
N THR A 13 -2.79 5.61 23.14
CA THR A 13 -2.24 4.25 22.96
C THR A 13 -3.07 3.21 23.67
N ALA A 14 -3.43 3.45 24.94
CA ALA A 14 -4.27 2.55 25.73
C ALA A 14 -5.63 2.32 25.05
N MET A 15 -6.29 3.38 24.60
CA MET A 15 -7.58 3.31 23.89
C MET A 15 -7.49 2.46 22.62
N LEU A 16 -6.46 2.64 21.78
CA LEU A 16 -6.30 1.89 20.54
C LEU A 16 -6.02 0.41 20.80
N ILE A 17 -5.22 0.10 21.82
CA ILE A 17 -4.96 -1.29 22.24
C ILE A 17 -6.24 -1.96 22.73
N GLU A 18 -7.02 -1.29 23.56
CA GLU A 18 -8.29 -1.79 24.07
C GLU A 18 -9.28 -2.10 22.93
N ARG A 19 -9.43 -1.21 21.96
CA ARG A 19 -10.25 -1.46 20.76
C ARG A 19 -9.81 -2.70 20.01
N CYS A 20 -8.50 -2.86 19.81
CA CYS A 20 -7.96 -4.04 19.14
C CYS A 20 -8.23 -5.32 19.92
N GLN A 21 -8.14 -5.29 21.24
CA GLN A 21 -8.48 -6.43 22.11
C GLN A 21 -9.95 -6.77 22.07
N ALA A 22 -10.83 -5.77 22.15
CA ALA A 22 -12.29 -5.94 22.07
C ALA A 22 -12.74 -6.55 20.73
N SER A 23 -12.09 -6.18 19.62
CA SER A 23 -12.43 -6.68 18.29
C SER A 23 -11.80 -8.04 17.96
N ARG A 24 -10.92 -8.56 18.80
CA ARG A 24 -10.16 -9.78 18.50
C ARG A 24 -11.05 -10.99 18.19
N ALA A 25 -12.09 -11.22 18.98
CA ALA A 25 -12.95 -12.38 18.78
C ALA A 25 -13.72 -12.38 17.45
N SER A 26 -14.08 -11.20 16.93
CA SER A 26 -14.79 -11.04 15.66
C SER A 26 -13.88 -10.95 14.45
N LEU A 27 -12.61 -10.55 14.63
CA LEU A 27 -11.67 -10.32 13.53
C LEU A 27 -10.55 -11.36 13.39
N THR A 28 -10.60 -12.46 14.18
CA THR A 28 -9.69 -13.61 14.04
C THR A 28 -10.45 -14.85 13.59
N GLY A 29 -9.76 -15.74 12.85
CA GLY A 29 -10.38 -16.91 12.24
C GLY A 29 -11.13 -16.62 10.95
N LEU A 30 -10.98 -15.42 10.41
CA LEU A 30 -11.58 -15.02 9.13
C LEU A 30 -10.83 -15.64 7.94
N ARG A 31 -9.54 -15.93 8.10
CA ARG A 31 -8.67 -16.45 7.07
C ARG A 31 -8.02 -17.77 7.50
N SER A 32 -7.59 -18.55 6.53
CA SER A 32 -6.77 -19.75 6.71
C SER A 32 -5.41 -19.56 5.99
N PRO A 33 -4.37 -20.33 6.35
CA PRO A 33 -3.07 -20.24 5.69
C PRO A 33 -3.05 -20.80 4.27
N THR A 34 -4.21 -21.18 3.73
CA THR A 34 -4.35 -21.76 2.40
C THR A 34 -4.25 -20.69 1.32
N ALA A 35 -3.41 -20.93 0.32
CA ALA A 35 -3.43 -20.14 -0.90
C ALA A 35 -4.51 -20.68 -1.85
N GLU A 36 -5.29 -19.78 -2.40
CA GLU A 36 -6.33 -20.03 -3.41
C GLU A 36 -6.05 -19.15 -4.63
N PRO A 37 -4.95 -19.41 -5.39
CA PRO A 37 -4.47 -18.50 -6.40
C PRO A 37 -5.49 -18.35 -7.52
N VAL A 38 -5.89 -17.12 -7.79
CA VAL A 38 -6.77 -16.76 -8.92
C VAL A 38 -6.06 -15.81 -9.89
N PHE A 39 -4.96 -15.20 -9.47
CA PHE A 39 -4.19 -14.29 -10.30
C PHE A 39 -3.16 -15.04 -11.15
N GLU A 40 -3.18 -14.79 -12.46
CA GLU A 40 -2.16 -15.24 -13.40
C GLU A 40 -1.17 -14.14 -13.69
N ARG A 41 0.14 -14.45 -13.67
CA ARG A 41 1.17 -13.48 -14.01
C ARG A 41 1.24 -13.31 -15.51
N LEU A 42 0.96 -12.09 -15.98
CA LEU A 42 1.03 -11.71 -17.38
C LEU A 42 2.45 -11.29 -17.79
N ALA A 43 3.09 -10.47 -16.96
CA ALA A 43 4.40 -9.90 -17.29
C ALA A 43 5.29 -9.69 -16.05
N LEU A 44 6.61 -9.62 -16.33
CA LEU A 44 7.63 -9.10 -15.42
C LEU A 44 8.37 -7.96 -16.12
N ILE A 45 8.51 -6.83 -15.43
CA ILE A 45 9.28 -5.67 -15.87
C ILE A 45 10.52 -5.61 -15.00
N TYR A 46 11.68 -5.82 -15.62
CA TYR A 46 12.96 -5.75 -14.93
C TYR A 46 13.51 -4.32 -14.87
N PRO A 47 14.35 -3.98 -13.88
CA PRO A 47 15.01 -2.68 -13.82
C PRO A 47 15.80 -2.33 -15.07
N SER A 48 16.33 -3.34 -15.78
CA SER A 48 17.07 -3.19 -17.03
C SER A 48 16.22 -2.62 -18.19
N SER A 49 14.91 -2.81 -18.15
CA SER A 49 13.98 -2.26 -19.14
C SER A 49 13.62 -0.81 -18.85
N ILE A 50 13.83 -0.31 -17.64
CA ILE A 50 13.48 1.05 -17.24
C ILE A 50 14.58 2.02 -17.62
N GLU A 51 14.21 3.06 -18.37
CA GLU A 51 15.13 4.11 -18.80
C GLU A 51 14.67 5.48 -18.26
N VAL A 52 15.34 5.92 -17.18
CA VAL A 52 15.01 7.20 -16.52
C VAL A 52 15.54 8.37 -17.33
N GLU A 53 14.65 9.30 -17.68
CA GLU A 53 14.97 10.42 -18.57
C GLU A 53 15.53 11.65 -17.85
N ASN A 54 15.12 11.88 -16.61
CA ASN A 54 15.38 13.10 -15.85
C ASN A 54 16.33 12.92 -14.65
N TYR A 55 17.18 11.88 -14.70
CA TYR A 55 18.21 11.64 -13.70
C TYR A 55 19.52 11.14 -14.33
N GLY A 56 20.67 11.51 -13.75
CA GLY A 56 21.98 11.16 -14.31
C GLY A 56 22.25 9.65 -14.37
N ARG A 57 21.74 8.88 -13.43
CA ARG A 57 21.73 7.40 -13.50
C ARG A 57 20.47 6.96 -14.22
N ARG A 58 20.59 6.65 -15.49
CA ARG A 58 19.43 6.33 -16.33
C ARG A 58 18.78 4.99 -16.04
N ARG A 59 19.47 4.05 -15.39
CA ARG A 59 18.95 2.73 -15.04
C ARG A 59 18.95 2.54 -13.53
N PRO A 60 17.81 2.21 -12.93
CA PRO A 60 17.76 1.82 -11.52
C PRO A 60 18.38 0.44 -11.32
N LEU A 61 18.84 0.15 -10.11
CA LEU A 61 19.25 -1.20 -9.69
C LEU A 61 18.04 -2.07 -9.35
N ALA A 62 16.97 -1.44 -8.84
CA ALA A 62 15.70 -2.10 -8.57
C ALA A 62 14.53 -1.16 -8.90
N ALA A 63 13.41 -1.77 -9.35
CA ALA A 63 12.15 -1.09 -9.61
C ALA A 63 11.02 -2.04 -9.16
N PHE A 64 10.26 -1.66 -8.14
CA PHE A 64 9.31 -2.56 -7.50
C PHE A 64 8.19 -1.80 -6.75
N ASN A 65 7.26 -2.52 -6.13
CA ASN A 65 6.14 -2.01 -5.32
C ASN A 65 5.43 -0.81 -5.97
N PRO A 66 5.02 -0.91 -7.25
CA PRO A 66 4.41 0.21 -7.95
C PRO A 66 2.96 0.44 -7.53
N GLY A 67 2.57 1.71 -7.37
CA GLY A 67 1.17 2.09 -7.51
C GLY A 67 0.74 2.02 -8.98
N ALA A 68 -0.56 1.90 -9.23
CA ALA A 68 -1.11 1.87 -10.57
C ALA A 68 -2.43 2.63 -10.69
N LEU A 69 -2.67 3.21 -11.86
CA LEU A 69 -3.90 3.90 -12.22
C LEU A 69 -4.21 3.65 -13.69
N LEU A 70 -5.46 3.34 -14.01
CA LEU A 70 -5.93 3.25 -15.39
C LEU A 70 -6.53 4.58 -15.81
N ARG A 71 -6.04 5.16 -16.91
CA ARG A 71 -6.53 6.42 -17.48
C ARG A 71 -6.37 6.42 -18.99
N ASP A 72 -7.43 6.75 -19.71
CA ASP A 72 -7.45 6.91 -21.17
C ASP A 72 -6.82 5.72 -21.92
N GLY A 73 -7.17 4.48 -21.53
CA GLY A 73 -6.66 3.25 -22.12
C GLY A 73 -5.19 2.95 -21.81
N LYS A 74 -4.58 3.70 -20.87
CA LYS A 74 -3.20 3.49 -20.43
C LYS A 74 -3.14 3.08 -18.96
N LEU A 75 -2.36 2.07 -18.69
CA LEU A 75 -1.96 1.67 -17.35
C LEU A 75 -0.77 2.55 -16.96
N LEU A 76 -1.02 3.53 -16.08
CA LEU A 76 -0.01 4.38 -15.47
C LEU A 76 0.60 3.62 -14.30
N ILE A 77 1.91 3.42 -14.31
CA ILE A 77 2.65 2.65 -13.30
C ILE A 77 3.63 3.58 -12.58
N TYR A 78 3.57 3.56 -11.25
CA TYR A 78 4.34 4.43 -10.36
C TYR A 78 5.32 3.60 -9.52
N PRO A 79 6.44 3.13 -10.08
CA PRO A 79 7.36 2.26 -9.37
C PRO A 79 8.17 3.00 -8.31
N ARG A 80 8.50 2.29 -7.22
CA ARG A 80 9.62 2.63 -6.37
C ARG A 80 10.91 2.31 -7.11
N LEU A 81 11.82 3.28 -7.22
CA LEU A 81 13.10 3.18 -7.90
C LEU A 81 14.24 3.30 -6.90
N VAL A 82 15.19 2.38 -6.94
CA VAL A 82 16.41 2.39 -6.14
C VAL A 82 17.61 2.40 -7.08
N PHE A 83 18.55 3.34 -6.88
CA PHE A 83 19.72 3.53 -7.73
C PHE A 83 21.02 3.08 -7.07
N ASP A 84 21.03 2.80 -5.78
CA ASP A 84 22.14 2.21 -5.04
C ASP A 84 21.65 1.46 -3.81
N TYR A 85 22.35 0.38 -3.45
CA TYR A 85 22.02 -0.40 -2.26
C TYR A 85 22.78 0.03 -1.00
N TYR A 86 23.70 0.99 -1.11
CA TYR A 86 24.46 1.45 0.04
C TYR A 86 23.64 2.38 0.93
N TRP A 87 23.06 3.43 0.35
CA TRP A 87 22.17 4.36 1.05
C TRP A 87 20.72 3.93 0.99
N TYR A 88 20.36 3.15 -0.01
CA TYR A 88 19.02 2.63 -0.28
C TYR A 88 17.96 3.74 -0.38
N VAL A 89 18.31 4.86 -1.00
CA VAL A 89 17.40 5.98 -1.18
C VAL A 89 16.41 5.68 -2.30
N SER A 90 15.13 5.73 -1.96
CA SER A 90 14.05 5.45 -2.90
C SER A 90 13.43 6.72 -3.48
N SER A 91 13.02 6.63 -4.75
CA SER A 91 12.23 7.64 -5.46
C SER A 91 11.04 6.97 -6.13
N VAL A 92 10.02 7.76 -6.52
CA VAL A 92 8.88 7.24 -7.29
C VAL A 92 9.02 7.70 -8.73
N GLY A 93 9.00 6.73 -9.64
CA GLY A 93 8.93 6.96 -11.08
C GLY A 93 7.51 7.04 -11.59
N LEU A 94 7.37 7.34 -12.87
CA LEU A 94 6.15 7.24 -13.65
C LEU A 94 6.47 6.81 -15.08
N PHE A 95 5.78 5.77 -15.52
CA PHE A 95 5.68 5.39 -16.93
C PHE A 95 4.28 4.88 -17.26
N SER A 96 3.99 4.65 -18.53
CA SER A 96 2.71 4.08 -18.97
C SER A 96 2.91 3.02 -20.04
N ILE A 97 2.02 2.03 -20.04
CA ILE A 97 1.85 1.05 -21.12
C ILE A 97 0.39 1.01 -21.55
N GLY A 98 0.09 0.58 -22.77
CA GLY A 98 -1.29 0.34 -23.19
C GLY A 98 -1.96 -0.72 -22.31
N ILE A 99 -3.25 -0.57 -22.01
CA ILE A 99 -3.93 -1.56 -21.17
C ILE A 99 -4.04 -2.92 -21.89
N GLU A 100 -4.27 -2.91 -23.18
CA GLU A 100 -4.35 -4.15 -23.99
C GLU A 100 -2.96 -4.82 -24.06
N GLU A 101 -1.88 -4.04 -24.28
CA GLU A 101 -0.51 -4.55 -24.22
C GLU A 101 -0.21 -5.22 -22.87
N ALA A 102 -0.64 -4.58 -21.77
CA ALA A 102 -0.45 -5.14 -20.43
C ALA A 102 -1.23 -6.45 -20.24
N LEU A 103 -2.45 -6.55 -20.77
CA LEU A 103 -3.30 -7.75 -20.70
C LEU A 103 -2.76 -8.90 -21.56
N GLU A 104 -2.11 -8.60 -22.66
CA GLU A 104 -1.43 -9.57 -23.53
C GLU A 104 -0.05 -9.98 -22.99
N GLY A 105 0.46 -9.26 -21.96
CA GLY A 105 1.79 -9.48 -21.41
C GLY A 105 2.90 -8.93 -22.32
N ASP A 106 2.54 -8.10 -23.29
CA ASP A 106 3.46 -7.44 -24.21
C ASP A 106 4.00 -6.16 -23.57
N VAL A 107 5.19 -6.28 -22.99
CA VAL A 107 5.86 -5.17 -22.31
C VAL A 107 7.05 -4.69 -23.13
N PRO A 108 7.18 -3.37 -23.40
CA PRO A 108 8.30 -2.85 -24.15
C PRO A 108 9.66 -3.19 -23.53
N GLU A 109 10.66 -3.53 -24.35
CA GLU A 109 12.03 -3.77 -23.89
C GLU A 109 12.67 -2.52 -23.25
N ARG A 110 12.24 -1.33 -23.66
CA ARG A 110 12.70 -0.04 -23.14
C ARG A 110 11.50 0.82 -22.76
N ILE A 111 11.47 1.23 -21.51
CA ILE A 111 10.36 1.95 -20.91
C ILE A 111 10.86 3.32 -20.45
N PRO A 112 10.62 4.39 -21.22
CA PRO A 112 10.91 5.74 -20.80
C PRO A 112 10.18 6.07 -19.51
N THR A 113 10.92 6.48 -18.50
CA THR A 113 10.41 6.70 -17.13
C THR A 113 10.87 8.04 -16.60
N LYS A 114 10.01 8.78 -15.92
CA LYS A 114 10.38 10.02 -15.24
C LYS A 114 10.29 9.81 -13.72
N ILE A 115 11.29 10.25 -12.98
CA ILE A 115 11.17 10.41 -11.52
C ILE A 115 10.25 11.60 -11.28
N ILE A 116 9.15 11.37 -10.56
CA ILE A 116 8.15 12.40 -10.26
C ILE A 116 8.13 12.79 -8.78
N LEU A 117 8.60 11.90 -7.91
CA LEU A 117 8.66 12.12 -6.47
C LEU A 117 9.99 11.58 -5.92
N TYR A 118 10.73 12.41 -5.22
CA TYR A 118 12.04 12.08 -4.68
C TYR A 118 12.28 12.82 -3.34
N PRO A 119 13.24 12.39 -2.53
CA PRO A 119 13.58 13.05 -1.27
C PRO A 119 13.97 14.51 -1.47
N THR A 120 13.30 15.41 -0.73
CA THR A 120 13.59 16.87 -0.80
C THR A 120 13.65 17.54 0.57
N GLY A 121 13.25 16.86 1.63
CA GLY A 121 13.15 17.43 2.96
C GLY A 121 13.57 16.47 4.06
N THR A 122 13.69 16.98 5.28
CA THR A 122 14.11 16.19 6.45
C THR A 122 13.18 15.01 6.75
N GLY A 123 11.90 15.11 6.34
CA GLY A 123 10.91 14.05 6.58
C GLY A 123 10.99 12.84 5.63
N ASP A 124 11.80 12.90 4.56
CA ASP A 124 11.92 11.84 3.56
C ASP A 124 13.33 11.64 2.99
N LEU A 125 14.36 12.11 3.69
CA LEU A 125 15.76 12.05 3.21
C LEU A 125 16.24 10.64 2.84
N ARG A 126 15.62 9.59 3.40
CA ARG A 126 15.97 8.19 3.14
C ARG A 126 15.10 7.56 2.07
N GLY A 127 14.02 8.22 1.62
CA GLY A 127 13.24 7.70 0.51
C GLY A 127 11.77 8.10 0.50
N CYS A 128 11.23 8.03 -0.72
CA CYS A 128 9.79 8.02 -1.02
C CYS A 128 9.46 6.60 -1.51
N GLU A 129 8.70 5.82 -0.72
CA GLU A 129 8.55 4.39 -0.92
C GLU A 129 7.09 3.98 -1.14
N ASP A 130 6.90 2.88 -1.86
CA ASP A 130 5.66 2.11 -1.96
C ASP A 130 4.41 2.98 -2.21
N PRO A 131 4.32 3.67 -3.34
CA PRO A 131 3.21 4.57 -3.63
C PRO A 131 1.90 3.81 -3.86
N ARG A 132 0.79 4.30 -3.30
CA ARG A 132 -0.58 3.94 -3.65
C ARG A 132 -1.19 5.15 -4.34
N VAL A 133 -1.72 4.94 -5.54
CA VAL A 133 -2.24 6.05 -6.36
C VAL A 133 -3.75 5.99 -6.41
N GLN A 134 -4.38 7.11 -6.13
CA GLN A 134 -5.83 7.22 -6.06
C GLN A 134 -6.31 8.52 -6.71
N GLU A 135 -7.32 8.44 -7.56
CA GLU A 135 -7.99 9.61 -8.08
C GLU A 135 -9.19 9.99 -7.19
N LEU A 136 -9.21 11.22 -6.72
CA LEU A 136 -10.24 11.77 -5.84
C LEU A 136 -10.66 13.16 -6.35
N GLY A 137 -11.91 13.30 -6.76
CA GLY A 137 -12.43 14.61 -7.23
C GLY A 137 -11.63 15.20 -8.38
N GLY A 138 -11.15 14.38 -9.32
CA GLY A 138 -10.33 14.82 -10.46
C GLY A 138 -8.86 15.11 -10.13
N THR A 139 -8.45 14.91 -8.90
CA THR A 139 -7.05 15.08 -8.46
C THR A 139 -6.41 13.71 -8.21
N THR A 140 -5.22 13.48 -8.77
CA THR A 140 -4.45 12.25 -8.53
C THR A 140 -3.56 12.41 -7.31
N TYR A 141 -3.90 11.69 -6.24
CA TYR A 141 -3.12 11.61 -5.02
C TYR A 141 -2.19 10.41 -5.03
N ILE A 142 -0.99 10.61 -4.47
CA ILE A 142 0.01 9.58 -4.24
C ILE A 142 0.21 9.49 -2.73
N LEU A 143 -0.27 8.41 -2.13
CA LEU A 143 0.02 8.07 -0.75
C LEU A 143 1.31 7.26 -0.76
N TYR A 144 2.33 7.69 -0.04
CA TYR A 144 3.62 7.03 -0.02
C TYR A 144 4.21 6.95 1.38
N THR A 145 5.13 6.04 1.59
CA THR A 145 5.90 5.97 2.81
C THR A 145 7.11 6.89 2.66
N ALA A 146 7.11 7.98 3.42
CA ALA A 146 8.28 8.84 3.54
C ALA A 146 9.21 8.27 4.62
N VAL A 147 10.48 8.08 4.29
CA VAL A 147 11.48 7.54 5.20
C VAL A 147 12.53 8.60 5.52
N ALA A 148 12.72 8.85 6.81
CA ALA A 148 13.68 9.80 7.34
C ALA A 148 14.70 9.13 8.28
N PRO A 149 15.87 9.74 8.49
CA PRO A 149 16.72 9.36 9.61
C PRO A 149 16.02 9.63 10.94
N GLY A 150 16.05 8.69 11.86
CA GLY A 150 15.52 8.84 13.20
C GLY A 150 16.55 8.43 14.26
N GLU A 151 16.25 8.68 15.54
CA GLU A 151 17.15 8.38 16.64
C GLU A 151 17.47 6.87 16.78
N ARG A 152 16.57 6.01 16.34
CA ARG A 152 16.69 4.55 16.44
C ARG A 152 16.77 3.85 15.07
N GLY A 153 17.20 4.57 14.04
CA GLY A 153 17.25 4.09 12.66
C GLY A 153 16.36 4.88 11.72
N ALA A 154 15.69 4.19 10.77
CA ALA A 154 14.79 4.85 9.83
C ALA A 154 13.40 5.05 10.44
N GLU A 155 12.85 6.24 10.30
CA GLU A 155 11.46 6.58 10.66
C GLU A 155 10.60 6.61 9.39
N ALA A 156 9.55 5.80 9.36
CA ALA A 156 8.59 5.77 8.28
C ALA A 156 7.34 6.57 8.66
N ARG A 157 6.87 7.43 7.77
CA ARG A 157 5.64 8.22 7.95
C ARG A 157 4.75 8.11 6.71
N GLN A 158 3.44 8.02 6.92
CA GLN A 158 2.49 8.05 5.81
C GLN A 158 2.39 9.47 5.27
N ALA A 159 2.85 9.63 4.05
CA ALA A 159 2.90 10.92 3.36
C ALA A 159 1.94 10.97 2.18
N VAL A 160 1.61 12.19 1.75
CA VAL A 160 0.75 12.47 0.61
C VAL A 160 1.42 13.45 -0.34
N ALA A 161 1.31 13.17 -1.63
CA ALA A 161 1.62 14.09 -2.71
C ALA A 161 0.49 14.13 -3.73
N VAL A 162 0.46 15.17 -4.54
CA VAL A 162 -0.44 15.32 -5.70
C VAL A 162 0.39 15.24 -6.97
N ALA A 163 -0.03 14.38 -7.91
CA ALA A 163 0.59 14.32 -9.22
C ALA A 163 0.13 15.52 -10.08
N GLU A 164 1.09 16.27 -10.60
CA GLU A 164 0.88 17.49 -11.40
C GLU A 164 1.81 17.50 -12.60
N ASN A 165 1.27 17.44 -13.83
CA ASN A 165 2.01 17.65 -15.08
C ASN A 165 3.37 16.93 -15.19
N GLY A 166 3.43 15.65 -14.82
CA GLY A 166 4.67 14.85 -14.89
C GLY A 166 5.64 15.07 -13.73
N SER A 167 5.20 15.70 -12.66
CA SER A 167 5.87 15.82 -11.36
C SER A 167 4.89 15.49 -10.23
N ALA A 168 5.36 15.50 -8.98
CA ALA A 168 4.49 15.37 -7.81
C ALA A 168 4.83 16.44 -6.76
N ARG A 169 3.81 17.14 -6.28
CA ARG A 169 3.93 18.14 -5.22
C ARG A 169 3.56 17.50 -3.87
N LYS A 170 4.50 17.49 -2.94
CA LYS A 170 4.28 16.99 -1.57
C LYS A 170 3.29 17.87 -0.82
N ILE A 171 2.32 17.25 -0.14
CA ILE A 171 1.31 17.92 0.67
C ILE A 171 1.72 17.91 2.15
N GLY A 172 2.11 16.74 2.67
CA GLY A 172 2.47 16.57 4.08
C GLY A 172 2.35 15.12 4.55
N PHE A 173 2.19 14.97 5.85
CA PHE A 173 2.12 13.67 6.53
C PHE A 173 0.81 13.52 7.29
N PHE A 174 0.24 12.33 7.29
CA PHE A 174 -0.86 12.03 8.19
C PHE A 174 -0.42 12.05 9.65
N LYS A 175 -1.33 12.47 10.51
CA LYS A 175 -1.18 12.55 11.96
C LYS A 175 -2.45 12.07 12.65
N LEU A 176 -2.32 11.45 13.82
CA LEU A 176 -3.45 11.07 14.65
C LEU A 176 -3.90 12.29 15.47
N ARG A 177 -5.17 12.65 15.35
CA ARG A 177 -5.76 13.71 16.17
C ARG A 177 -6.55 13.10 17.32
N HIS A 178 -6.23 13.50 18.54
CA HIS A 178 -6.97 13.10 19.76
C HIS A 178 -7.29 14.33 20.59
N GLY A 179 -8.57 14.74 20.59
CA GLY A 179 -8.97 16.04 21.10
C GLY A 179 -8.27 17.18 20.34
N GLU A 180 -7.58 18.05 21.05
CA GLU A 180 -6.84 19.17 20.47
C GLU A 180 -5.37 18.86 20.16
N ARG A 181 -4.93 17.60 20.34
CA ARG A 181 -3.53 17.20 20.15
C ARG A 181 -3.34 16.38 18.90
N ASP A 182 -2.23 16.64 18.22
CA ASP A 182 -1.77 15.88 17.06
C ASP A 182 -0.59 14.98 17.47
N TYR A 183 -0.68 13.70 17.07
CA TYR A 183 0.36 12.70 17.36
C TYR A 183 0.95 12.14 16.08
N LYS A 184 2.29 12.00 16.06
CA LYS A 184 3.02 11.24 15.04
C LYS A 184 3.43 9.87 15.58
N THR A 185 3.47 8.89 14.70
CA THR A 185 3.99 7.55 14.95
C THR A 185 4.63 7.02 13.66
N PHE A 186 5.30 5.87 13.72
CA PHE A 186 5.66 5.14 12.51
C PHE A 186 4.37 4.74 11.78
N TRP A 187 4.35 4.96 10.45
CA TRP A 187 3.10 4.84 9.72
C TRP A 187 3.33 4.54 8.25
N LYS A 188 2.62 3.54 7.73
CA LYS A 188 2.64 3.15 6.32
C LYS A 188 1.38 2.38 5.93
N ASP A 189 1.31 1.93 4.68
CA ASP A 189 0.27 1.06 4.15
C ASP A 189 -1.12 1.69 4.26
N SER A 190 -1.37 2.75 3.47
CA SER A 190 -2.67 3.43 3.49
C SER A 190 -3.33 3.45 2.12
N ALA A 191 -4.66 3.31 2.12
CA ALA A 191 -5.55 3.47 0.99
C ALA A 191 -6.71 4.39 1.36
N VAL A 192 -7.33 5.04 0.37
CA VAL A 192 -8.40 6.00 0.59
C VAL A 192 -9.70 5.50 -0.01
N ILE A 193 -10.77 5.52 0.78
CA ILE A 193 -12.14 5.41 0.30
C ILE A 193 -12.72 6.83 0.29
N PRO A 194 -13.17 7.35 -0.88
CA PRO A 194 -13.82 8.65 -0.94
C PRO A 194 -15.08 8.70 -0.07
N PHE A 195 -15.25 9.77 0.70
CA PHE A 195 -16.45 9.97 1.49
C PHE A 195 -17.14 11.27 1.09
N ASN A 196 -16.82 12.40 1.72
CA ASN A 196 -17.31 13.74 1.36
C ASN A 196 -16.12 14.70 1.38
N LEU A 197 -15.38 14.80 0.28
CA LEU A 197 -14.17 15.63 0.22
C LEU A 197 -14.37 17.00 0.86
N PRO A 198 -13.44 17.46 1.71
CA PRO A 198 -12.11 16.89 1.96
C PRO A 198 -12.07 15.72 2.95
N ARG A 199 -13.21 15.26 3.51
CA ARG A 199 -13.27 14.09 4.38
C ARG A 199 -13.19 12.80 3.58
N ILE A 200 -12.42 11.85 4.10
CA ILE A 200 -12.18 10.53 3.53
C ILE A 200 -12.26 9.46 4.62
N ILE A 201 -12.43 8.22 4.23
CA ILE A 201 -12.08 7.09 5.08
C ILE A 201 -10.68 6.65 4.70
N LEU A 202 -9.78 6.60 5.68
CA LEU A 202 -8.43 6.12 5.52
C LEU A 202 -8.32 4.69 6.06
N LEU A 203 -8.06 3.75 5.17
CA LEU A 203 -7.61 2.40 5.52
C LEU A 203 -6.11 2.49 5.75
N THR A 204 -5.59 2.05 6.91
CA THR A 204 -4.22 2.41 7.28
C THR A 204 -3.60 1.48 8.32
N ARG A 205 -2.28 1.60 8.54
CA ARG A 205 -1.52 0.79 9.49
C ARG A 205 -0.49 1.64 10.27
N PRO A 206 -0.96 2.45 11.22
CA PRO A 206 -0.05 3.11 12.16
C PRO A 206 0.57 2.08 13.11
N SER A 207 1.82 2.28 13.49
CA SER A 207 2.51 1.47 14.50
C SER A 207 2.19 2.03 15.88
N ILE A 208 1.38 1.34 16.64
CA ILE A 208 0.98 1.74 18.00
C ILE A 208 2.01 1.18 18.99
N PRO A 209 2.76 2.03 19.72
CA PRO A 209 3.85 1.58 20.57
C PRO A 209 3.31 0.80 21.78
N LEU A 210 4.00 -0.29 22.15
CA LEU A 210 3.63 -1.16 23.27
C LEU A 210 4.52 -0.93 24.49
N GLU A 211 3.96 -1.08 25.70
CA GLU A 211 4.74 -1.18 26.93
C GLU A 211 5.63 -2.43 26.87
N GLY A 212 6.90 -2.28 27.19
CA GLY A 212 7.88 -3.38 27.04
C GLY A 212 8.57 -3.46 25.68
N GLY A 213 8.20 -2.58 24.74
CA GLY A 213 8.83 -2.46 23.42
C GLY A 213 8.02 -3.11 22.30
N GLY A 214 8.39 -2.77 21.05
CA GLY A 214 7.65 -3.19 19.87
C GLY A 214 6.41 -2.37 19.59
N TYR A 215 5.63 -2.84 18.61
CA TYR A 215 4.45 -2.11 18.11
C TYR A 215 3.30 -3.08 17.83
N LEU A 216 2.07 -2.61 18.07
CA LEU A 216 0.87 -3.21 17.51
C LEU A 216 0.68 -2.67 16.10
N GLU A 217 0.76 -3.55 15.12
CA GLU A 217 0.63 -3.23 13.69
C GLU A 217 -0.45 -4.10 13.07
N VAL A 218 -1.65 -3.54 12.91
CA VAL A 218 -2.82 -4.18 12.31
C VAL A 218 -3.48 -3.23 11.33
N CYS A 219 -4.44 -3.72 10.55
CA CYS A 219 -5.17 -2.88 9.61
C CYS A 219 -6.32 -2.14 10.30
N TRP A 220 -6.29 -0.83 10.22
CA TRP A 220 -7.29 0.07 10.76
C TRP A 220 -8.10 0.74 9.65
N ARG A 221 -9.29 1.20 9.96
CA ARG A 221 -9.99 2.27 9.28
C ARG A 221 -10.10 3.48 10.20
N GLY A 222 -10.25 4.67 9.64
CA GLY A 222 -10.52 5.89 10.41
C GLY A 222 -11.01 7.02 9.51
N GLU A 223 -11.80 7.93 10.04
CA GLU A 223 -12.16 9.17 9.36
C GLU A 223 -10.95 10.10 9.33
N ALA A 224 -10.67 10.66 8.16
CA ALA A 224 -9.54 11.55 7.96
C ALA A 224 -9.92 12.74 7.10
N SER A 225 -9.09 13.78 7.14
CA SER A 225 -9.24 14.98 6.34
C SER A 225 -8.04 15.17 5.41
N MET A 226 -8.30 15.34 4.11
CA MET A 226 -7.27 15.68 3.13
C MET A 226 -6.83 17.15 3.20
N SER A 227 -7.56 18.02 3.93
CA SER A 227 -7.21 19.44 4.04
C SER A 227 -6.06 19.71 5.03
N ASP A 228 -5.96 18.91 6.10
CA ASP A 228 -4.94 19.06 7.14
C ASP A 228 -4.23 17.74 7.51
N LEU A 229 -4.55 16.66 6.78
CA LEU A 229 -4.01 15.32 6.95
C LEU A 229 -4.15 14.76 8.37
N SER A 230 -5.23 15.12 9.05
CA SER A 230 -5.55 14.56 10.36
C SER A 230 -6.47 13.36 10.25
N VAL A 231 -6.21 12.34 11.08
CA VAL A 231 -7.07 11.16 11.29
C VAL A 231 -7.66 11.28 12.68
N ASP A 232 -8.98 11.28 12.76
CA ASP A 232 -9.67 11.28 14.05
C ASP A 232 -9.48 9.94 14.76
N SER A 233 -8.71 9.94 15.85
CA SER A 233 -8.48 8.75 16.64
C SER A 233 -9.75 8.19 17.29
N GLY A 234 -10.76 9.04 17.49
CA GLY A 234 -12.08 8.62 17.97
C GLY A 234 -12.81 7.70 17.00
N SER A 235 -12.57 7.86 15.70
CA SER A 235 -13.17 7.05 14.63
C SER A 235 -12.36 5.80 14.26
N MET A 236 -11.14 5.64 14.79
CA MET A 236 -10.27 4.51 14.41
C MET A 236 -10.79 3.18 14.94
N GLU A 237 -10.99 2.23 14.05
CA GLU A 237 -11.40 0.86 14.36
C GLU A 237 -10.46 -0.14 13.66
N PRO A 238 -10.01 -1.19 14.35
CA PRO A 238 -9.29 -2.27 13.70
C PRO A 238 -10.28 -3.08 12.85
N ILE A 239 -9.89 -3.45 11.63
CA ILE A 239 -10.76 -4.19 10.71
C ILE A 239 -10.11 -5.45 10.12
N LEU A 240 -8.81 -5.61 10.29
CA LEU A 240 -8.10 -6.84 9.92
C LEU A 240 -6.92 -7.04 10.87
N LEU A 241 -6.93 -8.15 11.62
CA LEU A 241 -5.90 -8.51 12.58
C LEU A 241 -5.01 -9.63 12.04
N ASN A 242 -3.84 -9.82 12.64
CA ASN A 242 -3.01 -10.99 12.37
C ASN A 242 -3.73 -12.25 12.78
N GLU A 243 -3.77 -13.23 11.89
CA GLU A 243 -4.15 -14.60 12.24
C GLU A 243 -3.00 -15.30 13.00
N PRO A 244 -3.25 -16.39 13.74
CA PRO A 244 -2.22 -17.08 14.52
C PRO A 244 -1.02 -17.60 13.71
N PHE A 245 -1.19 -17.79 12.40
CA PHE A 245 -0.14 -18.23 11.47
C PHE A 245 0.63 -17.04 10.85
N GLU A 246 0.21 -15.79 11.06
CA GLU A 246 0.83 -14.59 10.54
C GLU A 246 1.67 -13.86 11.60
N VAL A 247 2.82 -13.36 11.20
CA VAL A 247 3.66 -12.48 12.02
C VAL A 247 3.38 -11.00 11.71
N LYS A 248 2.70 -10.73 10.58
CA LYS A 248 2.37 -9.38 10.13
C LYS A 248 1.17 -9.39 9.18
N VAL A 249 0.36 -8.34 9.26
CA VAL A 249 -0.69 -8.02 8.29
C VAL A 249 -0.63 -6.52 7.95
N GLY A 250 -1.02 -6.15 6.73
CA GLY A 250 -1.07 -4.74 6.32
C GLY A 250 -1.86 -4.55 5.03
N TRP A 251 -2.21 -3.29 4.74
CA TRP A 251 -2.82 -2.92 3.47
C TRP A 251 -1.78 -2.91 2.34
N SER A 252 -2.15 -3.40 1.18
CA SER A 252 -1.27 -3.46 0.02
C SER A 252 -1.61 -2.38 -1.01
N THR A 253 -2.81 -2.43 -1.59
CA THR A 253 -3.16 -1.62 -2.76
C THR A 253 -3.94 -0.35 -2.41
N ASN A 254 -4.21 0.48 -3.44
CA ASN A 254 -5.28 1.47 -3.41
C ASN A 254 -6.65 0.79 -3.25
N ALA A 255 -7.66 1.56 -2.82
CA ALA A 255 -9.04 1.10 -2.77
C ALA A 255 -9.71 1.26 -4.15
N LEU A 256 -10.15 0.15 -4.73
CA LEU A 256 -10.80 0.08 -6.02
C LEU A 256 -12.32 -0.02 -5.86
N LYS A 257 -13.06 0.96 -6.36
CA LYS A 257 -14.53 0.93 -6.33
C LYS A 257 -15.08 -0.17 -7.26
N VAL A 258 -15.91 -1.07 -6.71
CA VAL A 258 -16.53 -2.18 -7.46
C VAL A 258 -18.05 -2.10 -7.53
N SER A 259 -18.69 -1.38 -6.60
CA SER A 259 -20.12 -1.06 -6.64
C SER A 259 -20.37 0.36 -6.13
N SER A 260 -21.63 0.76 -5.98
CA SER A 260 -21.98 2.08 -5.43
C SER A 260 -21.35 2.34 -4.06
N ASN A 261 -21.27 1.31 -3.19
CA ASN A 261 -20.89 1.42 -1.80
C ASN A 261 -19.79 0.44 -1.38
N GLU A 262 -19.14 -0.26 -2.33
CA GLU A 262 -18.15 -1.30 -2.02
C GLU A 262 -16.84 -1.07 -2.75
N TYR A 263 -15.76 -1.41 -2.07
CA TYR A 263 -14.39 -1.24 -2.52
C TYR A 263 -13.57 -2.52 -2.29
N LEU A 264 -12.84 -2.97 -3.30
CA LEU A 264 -11.80 -3.99 -3.13
C LEU A 264 -10.50 -3.30 -2.74
N VAL A 265 -9.81 -3.87 -1.74
CA VAL A 265 -8.51 -3.40 -1.27
C VAL A 265 -7.60 -4.59 -1.07
N GLY A 266 -6.40 -4.54 -1.64
CA GLY A 266 -5.39 -5.55 -1.38
C GLY A 266 -4.85 -5.46 0.05
N TRP A 267 -4.66 -6.62 0.66
CA TRP A 267 -3.95 -6.77 1.92
C TRP A 267 -2.84 -7.81 1.78
N HIS A 268 -1.82 -7.72 2.61
CA HIS A 268 -0.77 -8.72 2.69
C HIS A 268 -0.67 -9.32 4.09
N GLY A 269 -0.38 -10.61 4.14
CA GLY A 269 0.04 -11.31 5.32
C GLY A 269 1.46 -11.83 5.15
N VAL A 270 2.21 -11.87 6.24
CA VAL A 270 3.53 -12.48 6.29
C VAL A 270 3.45 -13.66 7.23
N GLY A 271 3.71 -14.85 6.71
CA GLY A 271 3.76 -16.06 7.50
C GLY A 271 5.04 -16.16 8.35
N ARG A 272 5.12 -17.21 9.17
CA ARG A 272 6.33 -17.50 9.97
C ARG A 272 7.53 -17.90 9.10
N ASP A 273 7.29 -18.28 7.84
CA ASP A 273 8.27 -18.52 6.79
C ASP A 273 8.82 -17.21 6.17
N LEU A 274 8.36 -16.06 6.64
CA LEU A 274 8.67 -14.71 6.17
C LEU A 274 8.29 -14.44 4.70
N ILE A 275 7.45 -15.27 4.12
CA ILE A 275 6.93 -15.09 2.76
C ILE A 275 5.74 -14.15 2.81
N TYR A 276 5.75 -13.16 1.91
CA TYR A 276 4.66 -12.22 1.71
C TYR A 276 3.63 -12.80 0.75
N ARG A 277 2.41 -12.87 1.21
CA ARG A 277 1.24 -13.32 0.44
C ARG A 277 0.17 -12.26 0.48
N ASN A 278 -0.64 -12.20 -0.57
CA ASN A 278 -1.64 -11.15 -0.72
C ASN A 278 -3.03 -11.74 -0.89
N GLY A 279 -4.01 -11.04 -0.36
CA GLY A 279 -5.43 -11.30 -0.56
C GLY A 279 -6.19 -10.00 -0.79
N LEU A 280 -7.49 -10.10 -0.91
CA LEU A 280 -8.39 -8.97 -1.10
C LEU A 280 -9.40 -8.89 0.05
N ALA A 281 -9.66 -7.67 0.50
CA ALA A 281 -10.74 -7.34 1.40
C ALA A 281 -11.82 -6.57 0.64
N LEU A 282 -13.08 -6.88 0.89
CA LEU A 282 -14.22 -6.09 0.46
C LEU A 282 -14.60 -5.18 1.62
N ALA A 283 -14.50 -3.89 1.41
CA ALA A 283 -14.83 -2.87 2.38
C ALA A 283 -16.03 -2.06 1.93
N GLY A 284 -16.86 -1.63 2.86
CA GLY A 284 -17.98 -0.73 2.60
C GLY A 284 -17.53 0.73 2.47
N ALA A 285 -18.48 1.62 2.15
CA ALA A 285 -18.21 3.05 1.96
C ALA A 285 -17.71 3.76 3.22
N CYS A 286 -17.99 3.23 4.41
CA CYS A 286 -17.45 3.72 5.67
C CYS A 286 -16.18 2.96 6.13
N GLY A 287 -15.64 2.09 5.26
CA GLY A 287 -14.43 1.33 5.52
C GLY A 287 -14.62 0.08 6.39
N GLU A 288 -15.85 -0.28 6.71
CA GLU A 288 -16.18 -1.53 7.42
C GLU A 288 -15.82 -2.76 6.58
N LEU A 289 -15.37 -3.83 7.22
CA LEU A 289 -15.03 -5.07 6.54
C LEU A 289 -16.32 -5.87 6.23
N ILE A 290 -16.65 -5.98 4.94
CA ILE A 290 -17.78 -6.78 4.45
C ILE A 290 -17.35 -8.24 4.28
N GLY A 291 -16.14 -8.45 3.76
CA GLY A 291 -15.61 -9.77 3.53
C GLY A 291 -14.11 -9.76 3.25
N VAL A 292 -13.49 -10.93 3.32
CA VAL A 292 -12.06 -11.09 3.08
C VAL A 292 -11.78 -12.44 2.44
N THR A 293 -10.77 -12.49 1.56
CA THR A 293 -10.30 -13.74 0.96
C THR A 293 -9.19 -14.38 1.80
N ASN A 294 -8.87 -15.62 1.55
CA ASN A 294 -7.56 -16.17 1.85
C ASN A 294 -6.50 -15.56 0.92
N TYR A 295 -5.29 -16.10 0.89
CA TYR A 295 -4.26 -15.64 -0.04
C TYR A 295 -4.64 -15.97 -1.49
N LEU A 296 -4.71 -14.97 -2.35
CA LEU A 296 -5.02 -15.10 -3.78
C LEU A 296 -3.77 -15.00 -4.66
N LEU A 297 -2.70 -14.41 -4.11
CA LEU A 297 -1.45 -14.18 -4.81
C LEU A 297 -0.29 -14.42 -3.86
N GLU A 298 0.59 -15.36 -4.25
CA GLU A 298 1.80 -15.72 -3.51
C GLU A 298 2.95 -16.04 -4.46
N PRO A 299 4.22 -16.06 -4.00
CA PRO A 299 5.33 -16.55 -4.79
C PRO A 299 5.11 -18.00 -5.22
N ARG A 300 5.39 -18.30 -6.49
CA ARG A 300 5.25 -19.65 -7.10
C ARG A 300 6.54 -20.45 -7.10
N GLY A 301 7.63 -19.92 -6.53
CA GLY A 301 8.92 -20.58 -6.44
C GLY A 301 9.80 -20.42 -7.68
N THR A 302 9.51 -19.44 -8.54
CA THR A 302 10.38 -19.13 -9.68
C THR A 302 11.65 -18.39 -9.21
N VAL A 303 12.70 -18.41 -10.03
CA VAL A 303 13.98 -17.77 -9.68
C VAL A 303 13.80 -16.28 -9.41
N GLU A 304 12.98 -15.59 -10.20
CA GLU A 304 12.73 -14.16 -10.08
C GLU A 304 12.09 -13.78 -8.73
N GLU A 305 11.27 -14.68 -8.17
CA GLU A 305 10.58 -14.48 -6.91
C GLU A 305 11.48 -14.69 -5.68
N PHE A 306 12.68 -15.26 -5.90
CA PHE A 306 13.68 -15.49 -4.87
C PHE A 306 15.03 -14.82 -5.17
N TYR A 307 15.10 -14.01 -6.24
CA TYR A 307 16.28 -13.25 -6.61
C TYR A 307 16.01 -11.75 -6.47
N GLY A 308 16.60 -11.12 -5.45
CA GLY A 308 16.41 -9.71 -5.16
C GLY A 308 16.81 -9.37 -3.73
N ASP A 309 16.52 -8.16 -3.29
CA ASP A 309 16.86 -7.73 -1.93
C ASP A 309 16.01 -8.43 -0.85
N ARG A 310 14.77 -8.80 -1.21
CA ARG A 310 13.81 -9.48 -0.33
C ARG A 310 13.23 -10.73 -0.97
N PRO A 311 13.94 -11.87 -0.91
CA PRO A 311 13.44 -13.14 -1.46
C PRO A 311 12.09 -13.55 -0.89
N GLY A 312 11.21 -14.10 -1.74
CA GLY A 312 9.90 -14.58 -1.34
C GLY A 312 8.88 -13.44 -1.07
N VAL A 313 9.14 -12.24 -1.57
CA VAL A 313 8.21 -11.11 -1.49
C VAL A 313 7.50 -10.92 -2.82
N VAL A 314 6.17 -11.08 -2.80
CA VAL A 314 5.27 -10.53 -3.81
C VAL A 314 4.39 -9.51 -3.09
N PHE A 315 4.53 -8.24 -3.46
CA PHE A 315 3.88 -7.14 -2.74
C PHE A 315 3.32 -6.11 -3.71
N GLY A 316 1.99 -6.00 -3.77
CA GLY A 316 1.32 -5.11 -4.71
C GLY A 316 0.84 -3.82 -4.09
N CYS A 317 1.08 -2.68 -4.74
CA CYS A 317 0.54 -1.38 -4.34
C CYS A 317 -0.52 -0.87 -5.32
N GLY A 318 -0.64 -1.47 -6.51
CA GLY A 318 -1.59 -1.08 -7.54
C GLY A 318 -2.67 -2.11 -7.81
N LEU A 319 -3.94 -1.68 -7.79
CA LEU A 319 -5.09 -2.48 -8.16
C LEU A 319 -5.96 -1.66 -9.11
N VAL A 320 -6.20 -2.19 -10.32
CA VAL A 320 -7.03 -1.52 -11.34
C VAL A 320 -8.00 -2.51 -11.97
N LYS A 321 -9.13 -2.00 -12.48
CA LYS A 321 -10.13 -2.78 -13.20
C LYS A 321 -10.22 -2.31 -14.63
N HIS A 322 -10.26 -3.27 -15.59
CA HIS A 322 -10.56 -3.03 -16.98
C HIS A 322 -11.57 -4.07 -17.47
N GLY A 323 -12.79 -3.64 -17.82
CA GLY A 323 -13.89 -4.56 -18.09
C GLY A 323 -14.16 -5.48 -16.89
N GLU A 324 -14.14 -6.78 -17.10
CA GLU A 324 -14.26 -7.80 -16.04
C GLU A 324 -12.90 -8.31 -15.55
N GLN A 325 -11.80 -7.73 -16.02
CA GLN A 325 -10.45 -8.07 -15.57
C GLN A 325 -10.00 -7.17 -14.42
N LEU A 326 -9.47 -7.79 -13.40
CA LEU A 326 -8.80 -7.14 -12.27
C LEU A 326 -7.30 -7.33 -12.44
N LEU A 327 -6.55 -6.23 -12.55
CA LEU A 327 -5.09 -6.26 -12.63
C LEU A 327 -4.50 -5.89 -11.28
N TRP A 328 -3.55 -6.70 -10.82
CA TRP A 328 -2.69 -6.42 -9.68
C TRP A 328 -1.29 -6.09 -10.17
N VAL A 329 -0.81 -4.88 -9.87
CA VAL A 329 0.53 -4.43 -10.24
C VAL A 329 1.36 -4.33 -8.96
N GLY A 330 2.46 -5.05 -8.90
CA GLY A 330 3.20 -5.20 -7.65
C GLY A 330 4.69 -5.45 -7.83
N GLY A 331 5.41 -5.49 -6.71
CA GLY A 331 6.82 -5.84 -6.64
C GLY A 331 7.05 -7.33 -6.51
N VAL A 332 8.19 -7.76 -7.03
CA VAL A 332 8.71 -9.12 -6.92
C VAL A 332 10.11 -9.04 -6.32
N SER A 333 10.30 -9.64 -5.14
CA SER A 333 11.58 -9.74 -4.42
C SER A 333 12.29 -8.40 -4.17
N ASP A 334 11.54 -7.30 -4.04
CA ASP A 334 12.07 -5.93 -3.97
C ASP A 334 13.09 -5.62 -5.10
N TYR A 335 12.83 -6.18 -6.29
CA TYR A 335 13.70 -6.08 -7.45
C TYR A 335 12.96 -5.69 -8.74
N ALA A 336 11.92 -6.43 -9.10
CA ALA A 336 11.19 -6.27 -10.36
C ALA A 336 9.71 -5.92 -10.12
N ILE A 337 9.01 -5.54 -11.21
CA ILE A 337 7.57 -5.30 -11.22
C ILE A 337 6.88 -6.48 -11.87
N GLY A 338 5.85 -7.00 -11.24
CA GLY A 338 4.94 -7.99 -11.81
C GLY A 338 3.59 -7.37 -12.16
N ILE A 339 2.98 -7.88 -13.22
CA ILE A 339 1.59 -7.62 -13.59
C ILE A 339 0.86 -8.94 -13.59
N TRP A 340 -0.22 -9.01 -12.83
CA TRP A 340 -1.09 -10.18 -12.74
C TRP A 340 -2.51 -9.80 -13.09
N SER A 341 -3.29 -10.73 -13.65
CA SER A 341 -4.72 -10.55 -13.87
C SER A 341 -5.54 -11.68 -13.28
N ALA A 342 -6.79 -11.36 -12.96
CA ALA A 342 -7.82 -12.30 -12.57
C ALA A 342 -9.18 -11.82 -13.09
N GLU A 343 -10.07 -12.74 -13.39
CA GLU A 343 -11.48 -12.42 -13.61
C GLU A 343 -12.12 -11.95 -12.29
N LEU A 344 -12.87 -10.87 -12.33
CA LEU A 344 -13.46 -10.26 -11.15
C LEU A 344 -14.41 -11.23 -10.43
N ASP A 345 -15.22 -11.98 -11.17
CA ASP A 345 -16.16 -12.97 -10.61
C ASP A 345 -15.43 -14.07 -9.83
N LYS A 346 -14.30 -14.56 -10.35
CA LYS A 346 -13.46 -15.55 -9.65
C LYS A 346 -12.92 -15.02 -8.33
N VAL A 347 -12.63 -13.72 -8.27
CA VAL A 347 -12.22 -13.05 -7.03
C VAL A 347 -13.38 -13.00 -6.04
N PHE A 348 -14.58 -12.62 -6.51
CA PHE A 348 -15.78 -12.55 -5.66
C PHE A 348 -16.18 -13.92 -5.09
N GLU A 349 -16.03 -15.01 -5.86
CA GLU A 349 -16.25 -16.38 -5.38
C GLU A 349 -15.35 -16.77 -4.17
N LYS A 350 -14.22 -16.10 -4.00
CA LYS A 350 -13.27 -16.35 -2.90
C LYS A 350 -13.52 -15.46 -1.67
N ILE A 351 -14.41 -14.48 -1.77
CA ILE A 351 -14.73 -13.61 -0.65
C ILE A 351 -15.55 -14.38 0.38
N ARG A 352 -15.06 -14.40 1.59
CA ARG A 352 -15.75 -14.90 2.77
C ARG A 352 -16.36 -13.72 3.49
N TYR A 353 -17.68 -13.64 3.45
CA TYR A 353 -18.40 -12.54 4.07
C TYR A 353 -18.34 -12.65 5.60
N VAL A 354 -18.04 -11.53 6.24
CA VAL A 354 -18.06 -11.43 7.69
C VAL A 354 -19.52 -11.46 8.13
N ARG A 355 -19.86 -12.38 9.00
CA ARG A 355 -21.22 -12.43 9.59
C ARG A 355 -21.36 -11.23 10.54
N GLY A 356 -22.33 -10.36 10.25
CA GLY A 356 -22.70 -9.25 11.12
C GLY A 356 -23.33 -9.74 12.42
#